data_13259a168e2147f974bf597e72e00b2b
#
_entry.id   13259a168e2147f974bf597e72e00b2b
#
_cell.length_a   1.000
_cell.length_b   1.000
_cell.length_c   1.000
_cell.angle_alpha   90.00
_cell.angle_beta   90.00
_cell.angle_gamma   90.00
#
_symmetry.space_group_name_H-M   'P 1'
#
loop_
_entity.id
_entity.type
_entity.pdbx_description
1 polymer ?
#
loop_
_entity_poly.entity_id
_entity_poly.type
_entity_poly.pdbx_seq_one_letter_code
_entity_poly.pdbx_strand_id
1 'polypeptide(L)'
;MSYEVRVLEPAIDFLNSLNAKLKAKTYRSIQLIQEFGPFLAEPHSKKIKGFKSLYELRVKQGSNICRLFYFHHKGAVYIVTSGFIKKENKTSKKELVKAEKIMNKFMEDNHE
;
A
#
# COMPACT_ATOMS: atom_id res chain seq x y z
N MET A 1 -0.16 5.65 19.79
CA MET A 1 -1.50 5.62 19.19
C MET A 1 -1.47 4.73 17.97
N SER A 2 -2.45 3.86 17.82
CA SER A 2 -2.45 2.94 16.69
C SER A 2 -3.57 3.27 15.70
N TYR A 3 -3.34 2.88 14.45
CA TYR A 3 -4.27 3.09 13.35
C TYR A 3 -4.75 1.73 12.87
N GLU A 4 -5.95 1.70 12.31
CA GLU A 4 -6.49 0.47 11.72
C GLU A 4 -6.04 0.37 10.27
N VAL A 5 -5.58 -0.80 9.85
CA VAL A 5 -5.22 -1.06 8.45
C VAL A 5 -6.05 -2.24 7.96
N ARG A 6 -6.79 -2.03 6.88
CA ARG A 6 -7.55 -3.07 6.22
C ARG A 6 -6.88 -3.38 4.89
N VAL A 7 -6.69 -4.67 4.61
CA VAL A 7 -6.03 -5.13 3.39
C VAL A 7 -7.10 -5.72 2.48
N LEU A 8 -7.30 -5.12 1.32
CA LEU A 8 -8.33 -5.57 0.37
C LEU A 8 -7.88 -6.82 -0.38
N GLU A 9 -8.84 -7.53 -0.96
CA GLU A 9 -8.63 -8.81 -1.65
C GLU A 9 -7.47 -8.78 -2.66
N PRO A 10 -7.38 -7.80 -3.58
CA PRO A 10 -6.26 -7.79 -4.53
C PRO A 10 -4.89 -7.69 -3.85
N ALA A 11 -4.80 -6.99 -2.73
CA ALA A 11 -3.55 -6.90 -1.98
C ALA A 11 -3.26 -8.21 -1.24
N ILE A 12 -4.29 -8.87 -0.70
CA ILE A 12 -4.13 -10.18 -0.06
C ILE A 12 -3.61 -11.20 -1.07
N ASP A 13 -4.21 -11.24 -2.27
CA ASP A 13 -3.78 -12.14 -3.33
C ASP A 13 -2.32 -11.89 -3.70
N PHE A 14 -1.94 -10.63 -3.81
CA PHE A 14 -0.55 -10.26 -4.09
C PHE A 14 0.39 -10.75 -2.97
N LEU A 15 0.04 -10.49 -1.71
CA LEU A 15 0.85 -10.91 -0.57
C LEU A 15 1.04 -12.42 -0.54
N ASN A 16 -0.01 -13.16 -0.86
CA ASN A 16 0.05 -14.62 -0.88
C ASN A 16 0.92 -15.17 -2.02
N SER A 17 1.22 -14.36 -3.03
CA SER A 17 2.11 -14.75 -4.12
C SER A 17 3.59 -14.59 -3.78
N LEU A 18 3.91 -13.92 -2.67
CA LEU A 18 5.28 -13.64 -2.28
C LEU A 18 5.92 -14.84 -1.59
N ASN A 19 7.27 -14.96 -1.71
CA ASN A 19 7.98 -15.95 -0.91
C ASN A 19 7.85 -15.61 0.57
N ALA A 20 8.06 -16.60 1.44
CA ALA A 20 7.83 -16.46 2.87
C ALA A 20 8.60 -15.30 3.51
N LYS A 21 9.86 -15.12 3.11
CA LYS A 21 10.73 -14.08 3.68
C LYS A 21 10.23 -12.67 3.30
N LEU A 22 9.92 -12.46 2.04
CA LEU A 22 9.43 -11.18 1.57
C LEU A 22 8.04 -10.88 2.10
N LYS A 23 7.19 -11.91 2.17
CA LYS A 23 5.85 -11.78 2.74
C LYS A 23 5.91 -11.30 4.20
N ALA A 24 6.77 -11.92 5.02
CA ALA A 24 6.93 -11.52 6.42
C ALA A 24 7.46 -10.10 6.54
N LYS A 25 8.41 -9.73 5.70
CA LYS A 25 8.99 -8.38 5.69
C LYS A 25 7.94 -7.35 5.28
N THR A 26 7.09 -7.69 4.32
CA THR A 26 6.05 -6.79 3.84
C THR A 26 4.97 -6.59 4.90
N TYR A 27 4.57 -7.65 5.60
CA TYR A 27 3.62 -7.52 6.71
C TYR A 27 4.17 -6.62 7.83
N ARG A 28 5.46 -6.72 8.12
CA ARG A 28 6.07 -5.81 9.10
C ARG A 28 6.00 -4.36 8.65
N SER A 29 6.16 -4.11 7.35
CA SER A 29 6.03 -2.75 6.82
C SER A 29 4.60 -2.24 6.88
N ILE A 30 3.61 -3.12 6.71
CA ILE A 30 2.20 -2.76 6.91
C ILE A 30 1.97 -2.35 8.36
N GLN A 31 2.62 -3.02 9.32
CA GLN A 31 2.54 -2.64 10.73
C GLN A 31 3.05 -1.24 11.00
N LEU A 32 4.00 -0.74 10.17
CA LEU A 32 4.46 0.64 10.30
C LEU A 32 3.33 1.64 10.03
N ILE A 33 2.41 1.31 9.12
CA ILE A 33 1.24 2.15 8.90
C ILE A 33 0.39 2.18 10.16
N GLN A 34 0.22 1.02 10.82
CA GLN A 34 -0.55 0.93 12.07
C GLN A 34 0.05 1.75 13.19
N GLU A 35 1.40 1.81 13.25
CA GLU A 35 2.08 2.55 14.31
C GLU A 35 2.14 4.04 14.04
N PHE A 36 2.45 4.43 12.81
CA PHE A 36 2.79 5.82 12.49
C PHE A 36 1.73 6.57 11.70
N GLY A 37 0.85 5.86 10.98
CA GLY A 37 -0.22 6.49 10.22
C GLY A 37 0.27 7.63 9.33
N PRO A 38 -0.23 8.87 9.54
CA PRO A 38 0.14 10.01 8.70
C PRO A 38 1.59 10.45 8.87
N PHE A 39 2.28 9.97 9.90
CA PHE A 39 3.68 10.32 10.14
C PHE A 39 4.66 9.37 9.45
N LEU A 40 4.16 8.30 8.83
CA LEU A 40 5.02 7.40 8.07
C LEU A 40 5.50 8.13 6.81
N ALA A 41 6.81 8.12 6.59
CA ALA A 41 7.45 8.89 5.52
C ALA A 41 8.55 8.08 4.84
N GLU A 42 9.22 8.70 3.86
CA GLU A 42 10.35 8.06 3.19
C GLU A 42 11.43 7.65 4.20
N PRO A 43 12.10 6.55 3.97
CA PRO A 43 12.07 5.70 2.76
C PRO A 43 10.94 4.67 2.73
N HIS A 44 10.13 4.57 3.78
CA HIS A 44 9.10 3.52 3.90
C HIS A 44 7.85 3.82 3.08
N SER A 45 7.43 5.08 3.06
CA SER A 45 6.20 5.49 2.41
C SER A 45 6.39 6.79 1.65
N LYS A 46 5.72 6.89 0.51
CA LYS A 46 5.77 8.07 -0.34
C LYS A 46 4.38 8.37 -0.89
N LYS A 47 3.98 9.66 -0.85
CA LYS A 47 2.76 10.08 -1.49
C LYS A 47 2.94 10.10 -3.00
N ILE A 48 1.96 9.59 -3.74
CA ILE A 48 2.03 9.52 -5.20
C ILE A 48 1.57 10.84 -5.81
N LYS A 49 2.43 11.44 -6.62
CA LYS A 49 2.12 12.67 -7.36
C LYS A 49 1.02 12.40 -8.39
N GLY A 50 0.09 13.33 -8.51
CA GLY A 50 -0.97 13.25 -9.50
C GLY A 50 -2.15 12.39 -9.10
N PHE A 51 -2.10 11.76 -7.93
CA PHE A 51 -3.19 10.93 -7.41
C PHE A 51 -3.59 11.45 -6.03
N LYS A 52 -4.83 11.83 -5.91
CA LYS A 52 -5.35 12.35 -4.64
C LYS A 52 -5.34 11.26 -3.58
N SER A 53 -4.64 11.48 -2.50
CA SER A 53 -4.65 10.61 -1.32
C SER A 53 -4.08 9.20 -1.48
N LEU A 54 -3.34 8.92 -2.55
CA LEU A 54 -2.75 7.61 -2.76
C LEU A 54 -1.28 7.61 -2.33
N TYR A 55 -0.88 6.59 -1.55
CA TYR A 55 0.46 6.41 -1.02
C TYR A 55 1.05 5.08 -1.46
N GLU A 56 2.36 5.02 -1.53
CA GLU A 56 3.11 3.82 -1.87
C GLU A 56 3.97 3.40 -0.69
N LEU A 57 3.77 2.17 -0.21
CA LEU A 57 4.62 1.55 0.78
C LEU A 57 5.69 0.75 0.04
N ARG A 58 6.97 0.97 0.37
CA ARG A 58 8.11 0.34 -0.31
C ARG A 58 8.82 -0.64 0.60
N VAL A 59 9.05 -1.85 0.11
CA VAL A 59 9.76 -2.89 0.83
C VAL A 59 10.83 -3.47 -0.08
N LYS A 60 12.09 -3.25 0.26
CA LYS A 60 13.23 -3.73 -0.55
C LYS A 60 13.68 -5.11 -0.11
N GLN A 61 13.95 -5.97 -1.09
CA GLN A 61 14.62 -7.25 -0.86
C GLN A 61 15.53 -7.52 -2.05
N GLY A 62 16.86 -7.45 -1.83
CA GLY A 62 17.81 -7.55 -2.90
C GLY A 62 17.61 -6.45 -3.93
N SER A 63 17.50 -6.82 -5.21
CA SER A 63 17.24 -5.88 -6.30
C SER A 63 15.76 -5.63 -6.55
N ASN A 64 14.89 -6.35 -5.84
CA ASN A 64 13.44 -6.21 -6.00
C ASN A 64 12.88 -5.18 -5.04
N ILE A 65 11.88 -4.43 -5.50
CA ILE A 65 11.13 -3.51 -4.66
C ILE A 65 9.68 -3.94 -4.69
N CYS A 66 9.20 -4.40 -3.54
CA CYS A 66 7.80 -4.72 -3.35
C CYS A 66 7.06 -3.41 -3.01
N ARG A 67 6.03 -3.11 -3.74
CA ARG A 67 5.27 -1.88 -3.57
C ARG A 67 3.82 -2.21 -3.28
N LEU A 68 3.28 -1.58 -2.22
CA LEU A 68 1.87 -1.67 -1.87
C LEU A 68 1.27 -0.28 -1.93
N PHE A 69 0.08 -0.15 -2.50
CA PHE A 69 -0.62 1.12 -2.51
C PHE A 69 -1.64 1.16 -1.39
N TYR A 70 -1.74 2.31 -0.74
CA TYR A 70 -2.71 2.48 0.32
C TYR A 70 -3.20 3.93 0.37
N PHE A 71 -4.32 4.13 1.04
CA PHE A 71 -4.88 5.47 1.22
C PHE A 71 -5.51 5.59 2.60
N HIS A 72 -5.67 6.82 3.04
CA HIS A 72 -6.37 7.14 4.28
C HIS A 72 -7.86 7.23 3.97
N HIS A 73 -8.65 6.35 4.58
CA HIS A 73 -10.10 6.32 4.34
C HIS A 73 -10.81 7.40 5.16
N LYS A 74 -10.81 7.27 6.46
CA LYS A 74 -11.31 8.29 7.38
C LYS A 74 -10.87 7.98 8.80
N GLY A 75 -10.79 9.01 9.64
CA GLY A 75 -10.38 8.83 11.03
C GLY A 75 -9.03 8.13 11.11
N ALA A 76 -8.96 7.02 11.82
CA ALA A 76 -7.73 6.25 11.99
C ALA A 76 -7.64 5.03 11.07
N VAL A 77 -8.40 5.01 9.96
CA VAL A 77 -8.49 3.84 9.08
C VAL A 77 -7.73 4.05 7.77
N TYR A 78 -6.83 3.12 7.46
CA TYR A 78 -6.08 3.07 6.22
C TYR A 78 -6.42 1.81 5.44
N ILE A 79 -6.45 1.90 4.13
CA ILE A 79 -6.85 0.80 3.24
C ILE A 79 -5.71 0.48 2.29
N VAL A 80 -5.25 -0.78 2.29
CA VAL A 80 -4.25 -1.27 1.33
C VAL A 80 -4.99 -1.87 0.15
N THR A 81 -4.77 -1.32 -1.03
CA THR A 81 -5.54 -1.69 -2.23
C THR A 81 -4.95 -2.84 -3.02
N SER A 82 -3.66 -2.75 -3.35
CA SER A 82 -3.00 -3.67 -4.26
C SER A 82 -1.49 -3.52 -4.15
N GLY A 83 -0.75 -4.41 -4.83
CA GLY A 83 0.69 -4.34 -4.81
C GLY A 83 1.31 -5.01 -6.04
N PHE A 84 2.58 -4.78 -6.22
CA PHE A 84 3.37 -5.41 -7.29
C PHE A 84 4.86 -5.36 -6.95
N ILE A 85 5.66 -6.14 -7.67
CA ILE A 85 7.11 -6.15 -7.52
C ILE A 85 7.74 -5.60 -8.79
N LYS A 86 8.73 -4.73 -8.62
CA LYS A 86 9.49 -4.18 -9.74
C LYS A 86 10.92 -3.88 -9.32
N LYS A 87 11.86 -4.11 -10.20
CA LYS A 87 13.29 -3.84 -9.95
C LYS A 87 13.65 -2.38 -10.08
N GLU A 88 12.88 -1.64 -10.88
CA GLU A 88 13.15 -0.23 -11.13
C GLU A 88 12.55 0.65 -10.03
N ASN A 89 13.14 1.81 -9.81
CA ASN A 89 12.64 2.76 -8.83
C ASN A 89 11.34 3.43 -9.25
N LYS A 90 11.02 3.40 -10.55
CA LYS A 90 9.82 4.05 -11.07
C LYS A 90 8.58 3.18 -10.91
N THR A 91 7.53 3.75 -10.34
CA THR A 91 6.26 3.06 -10.18
C THR A 91 5.53 2.94 -11.52
N SER A 92 4.98 1.76 -11.80
CA SER A 92 4.25 1.50 -13.04
C SER A 92 2.93 2.27 -13.06
N LYS A 93 2.70 3.05 -14.13
CA LYS A 93 1.46 3.78 -14.30
C LYS A 93 0.24 2.85 -14.34
N LYS A 94 0.39 1.68 -14.95
CA LYS A 94 -0.67 0.66 -15.01
C LYS A 94 -1.10 0.23 -13.60
N GLU A 95 -0.14 0.01 -12.72
CA GLU A 95 -0.42 -0.40 -11.35
C GLU A 95 -1.03 0.75 -10.53
N LEU A 96 -0.61 1.98 -10.80
CA LEU A 96 -1.20 3.16 -10.17
C LEU A 96 -2.67 3.32 -10.55
N VAL A 97 -2.99 3.17 -11.83
CA VAL A 97 -4.38 3.26 -12.33
C VAL A 97 -5.23 2.17 -11.70
N LYS A 98 -4.69 0.95 -11.58
CA LYS A 98 -5.38 -0.16 -10.94
C LYS A 98 -5.69 0.18 -9.48
N ALA A 99 -4.70 0.69 -8.74
CA ALA A 99 -4.87 1.05 -7.34
C ALA A 99 -5.92 2.16 -7.18
N GLU A 100 -5.91 3.14 -8.05
CA GLU A 100 -6.89 4.23 -8.02
C GLU A 100 -8.30 3.72 -8.26
N LYS A 101 -8.49 2.80 -9.19
CA LYS A 101 -9.81 2.20 -9.44
C LYS A 101 -10.31 1.45 -8.22
N ILE A 102 -9.44 0.69 -7.57
CA ILE A 102 -9.80 -0.05 -6.35
C ILE A 102 -10.17 0.94 -5.24
N MET A 103 -9.39 2.00 -5.07
CA MET A 103 -9.68 3.04 -4.09
C MET A 103 -11.04 3.69 -4.34
N ASN A 104 -11.30 4.09 -5.58
CA ASN A 104 -12.56 4.76 -5.93
C ASN A 104 -13.76 3.86 -5.69
N LYS A 105 -13.64 2.57 -6.03
CA LYS A 105 -14.71 1.62 -5.79
C LYS A 105 -14.96 1.43 -4.29
N PHE A 106 -13.90 1.35 -3.51
CA PHE A 106 -14.03 1.25 -2.05
C PHE A 106 -14.74 2.48 -1.48
N MET A 107 -14.33 3.67 -1.92
CA MET A 107 -14.94 4.91 -1.45
C MET A 107 -16.40 5.01 -1.85
N GLU A 108 -16.75 4.56 -3.05
CA GLU A 108 -18.13 4.53 -3.55
C GLU A 108 -19.00 3.59 -2.71
N ASP A 109 -18.47 2.40 -2.37
CA ASP A 109 -19.20 1.39 -1.61
C ASP A 109 -19.29 1.72 -0.11
N ASN A 110 -18.41 2.57 0.40
CA ASN A 110 -18.25 2.85 1.82
C ASN A 110 -18.34 4.34 2.17
N HIS A 111 -19.04 5.10 1.38
CA HIS A 111 -19.26 6.52 1.71
C HIS A 111 -20.30 6.63 2.82
N GLU A 112 -19.98 7.40 3.82
CA GLU A 112 -20.88 7.66 4.94
C GLU A 112 -20.87 9.12 5.28
#